data_6da33642064bf1f98d36997bfdbe0648
#
_entry.id   6da33642064bf1f98d36997bfdbe0648
#
_cell.length_a   1.000
_cell.length_b   1.000
_cell.length_c   1.000
_cell.angle_alpha   90.00
_cell.angle_beta   90.00
_cell.angle_gamma   90.00
#
_symmetry.space_group_name_H-M   'P 1'
#
loop_
_entity.id
_entity.type
_entity.pdbx_description
1 polymer ?
#
loop_
_entity_poly.entity_id
_entity_poly.type
_entity_poly.pdbx_seq_one_letter_code
_entity_poly.pdbx_strand_id
1 'polypeptide(L)'
;MHRTIRVGEMSVTFLKTRHETDDAFDLFELTIPPFGRVPLPHIHRKYDETIFGVDGTMTWTLVDDSTEVRRGTTLFIPRGTPHFYANRTHTTARILCLQTPGVMGPEYYLEIAALYRTNRHPDLAGIGAVMSRYGVVPVTQRENLVTARQEG
;
A
#
# COMPACT_ATOMS: atom_id res chain seq x y z
N MET A 1 19.76 -2.79 -10.60
CA MET A 1 19.71 -3.71 -9.44
C MET A 1 18.43 -3.41 -8.68
N HIS A 2 17.61 -4.41 -8.43
CA HIS A 2 16.36 -4.23 -7.69
C HIS A 2 16.67 -4.07 -6.20
N ARG A 3 16.00 -3.11 -5.55
CA ARG A 3 16.15 -2.86 -4.12
C ARG A 3 14.97 -3.46 -3.35
N THR A 4 15.26 -4.37 -2.43
CA THR A 4 14.26 -4.96 -1.53
C THR A 4 14.38 -4.34 -0.14
N ILE A 5 13.25 -3.90 0.39
CA ILE A 5 13.10 -3.32 1.74
C ILE A 5 12.19 -4.23 2.54
N ARG A 6 12.62 -4.65 3.71
CA ARG A 6 11.78 -5.41 4.64
C ARG A 6 11.05 -4.48 5.59
N VAL A 7 9.73 -4.67 5.69
CA VAL A 7 8.84 -3.92 6.57
C VAL A 7 8.09 -4.92 7.45
N GLY A 8 8.65 -5.17 8.63
CA GLY A 8 8.17 -6.28 9.45
C GLY A 8 8.39 -7.61 8.72
N GLU A 9 7.30 -8.37 8.53
CA GLU A 9 7.33 -9.64 7.80
C GLU A 9 7.08 -9.48 6.28
N MET A 10 6.61 -8.30 5.86
CA MET A 10 6.43 -7.98 4.44
C MET A 10 7.75 -7.57 3.80
N SER A 11 7.83 -7.65 2.48
CA SER A 11 8.90 -7.03 1.71
C SER A 11 8.37 -6.26 0.51
N VAL A 12 9.09 -5.20 0.16
CA VAL A 12 8.82 -4.34 -0.98
C VAL A 12 10.05 -4.34 -1.87
N THR A 13 9.91 -4.77 -3.11
CA THR A 13 11.00 -4.82 -4.08
C THR A 13 10.73 -3.82 -5.20
N PHE A 14 11.50 -2.72 -5.24
CA PHE A 14 11.39 -1.72 -6.29
C PHE A 14 11.99 -2.23 -7.60
N LEU A 15 11.20 -2.19 -8.66
CA LEU A 15 11.59 -2.48 -10.04
C LEU A 15 11.98 -1.21 -10.78
N LYS A 16 11.25 -0.11 -10.51
CA LYS A 16 11.57 1.27 -10.91
C LYS A 16 11.15 2.22 -9.82
N THR A 17 11.98 3.21 -9.55
CA THR A 17 11.69 4.26 -8.58
C THR A 17 11.35 5.57 -9.29
N ARG A 18 10.66 6.46 -8.61
CA ARG A 18 10.41 7.82 -9.06
C ARG A 18 11.69 8.55 -9.52
N HIS A 19 12.82 8.26 -8.89
CA HIS A 19 14.11 8.87 -9.24
C HIS A 19 14.66 8.40 -10.60
N GLU A 20 14.31 7.18 -11.00
CA GLU A 20 14.70 6.60 -12.30
C GLU A 20 13.74 6.97 -13.44
N THR A 21 12.55 7.47 -13.10
CA THR A 21 11.45 7.76 -14.04
C THR A 21 11.11 9.24 -14.12
N ASP A 22 11.91 10.11 -13.51
CA ASP A 22 11.66 11.55 -13.42
C ASP A 22 10.25 11.85 -12.87
N ASP A 23 9.92 11.21 -11.73
CA ASP A 23 8.64 11.27 -11.06
C ASP A 23 7.41 10.75 -11.88
N ALA A 24 7.64 10.12 -13.02
CA ALA A 24 6.52 9.59 -13.81
C ALA A 24 5.78 8.47 -13.10
N PHE A 25 6.51 7.56 -12.43
CA PHE A 25 5.91 6.48 -11.64
C PHE A 25 6.90 5.85 -10.67
N ASP A 26 6.34 5.15 -9.68
CA ASP A 26 7.00 4.10 -8.90
C ASP A 26 6.42 2.74 -9.30
N LEU A 27 7.26 1.73 -9.50
CA LEU A 27 6.86 0.35 -9.78
C LEU A 27 7.56 -0.59 -8.82
N PHE A 28 6.79 -1.31 -8.02
CA PHE A 28 7.34 -2.23 -7.03
C PHE A 28 6.46 -3.46 -6.81
N GLU A 29 7.06 -4.53 -6.31
CA GLU A 29 6.36 -5.73 -5.90
C GLU A 29 6.26 -5.78 -4.37
N LEU A 30 5.05 -6.02 -3.87
CA LEU A 30 4.80 -6.38 -2.48
C LEU A 30 4.79 -7.90 -2.34
N THR A 31 5.53 -8.42 -1.37
CA THR A 31 5.45 -9.81 -0.93
C THR A 31 4.85 -9.82 0.49
N ILE A 32 3.68 -10.41 0.63
CA ILE A 32 2.88 -10.33 1.86
C ILE A 32 2.67 -11.75 2.39
N PRO A 33 3.15 -12.03 3.61
CA PRO A 33 3.03 -13.35 4.21
C PRO A 33 1.57 -13.69 4.51
N PRO A 34 1.27 -14.97 4.83
CA PRO A 34 -0.05 -15.35 5.31
C PRO A 34 -0.54 -14.41 6.43
N PHE A 35 -1.80 -13.96 6.31
CA PHE A 35 -2.46 -13.04 7.25
C PHE A 35 -1.79 -11.67 7.43
N GLY A 36 -0.81 -11.33 6.59
CA GLY A 36 -0.22 -9.98 6.53
C GLY A 36 -1.24 -8.95 6.03
N ARG A 37 -1.10 -7.71 6.50
CA ARG A 37 -2.01 -6.61 6.14
C ARG A 37 -1.30 -5.26 6.24
N VAL A 38 -1.84 -4.27 5.54
CA VAL A 38 -1.48 -2.88 5.81
C VAL A 38 -1.97 -2.49 7.22
N PRO A 39 -1.17 -1.74 7.99
CA PRO A 39 -1.52 -1.42 9.38
C PRO A 39 -2.75 -0.52 9.52
N LEU A 40 -3.01 0.35 8.54
CA LEU A 40 -4.10 1.34 8.59
C LEU A 40 -4.80 1.46 7.24
N PRO A 41 -6.13 1.52 7.21
CA PRO A 41 -6.87 2.05 6.06
C PRO A 41 -6.41 3.47 5.75
N HIS A 42 -6.29 3.82 4.47
CA HIS A 42 -5.70 5.09 4.06
C HIS A 42 -6.21 5.57 2.70
N ILE A 43 -5.90 6.83 2.42
CA ILE A 43 -6.15 7.51 1.14
C ILE A 43 -4.80 7.96 0.58
N HIS A 44 -4.58 7.78 -0.71
CA HIS A 44 -3.50 8.41 -1.44
C HIS A 44 -3.99 9.74 -2.02
N ARG A 45 -3.41 10.85 -1.60
CA ARG A 45 -3.85 12.18 -2.06
C ARG A 45 -3.20 12.63 -3.36
N LYS A 46 -2.01 12.14 -3.68
CA LYS A 46 -1.15 12.70 -4.72
C LYS A 46 -0.93 11.79 -5.91
N TYR A 47 -1.40 10.54 -5.86
CA TYR A 47 -1.17 9.57 -6.92
C TYR A 47 -2.31 8.54 -6.99
N ASP A 48 -2.46 7.98 -8.19
CA ASP A 48 -3.31 6.81 -8.44
C ASP A 48 -2.47 5.54 -8.28
N GLU A 49 -3.09 4.43 -7.96
CA GLU A 49 -2.42 3.16 -7.81
C GLU A 49 -3.10 2.09 -8.66
N THR A 50 -2.30 1.35 -9.43
CA THR A 50 -2.76 0.18 -10.17
C THR A 50 -2.11 -1.07 -9.58
N ILE A 51 -2.93 -2.03 -9.24
CA ILE A 51 -2.53 -3.29 -8.62
C ILE A 51 -2.67 -4.41 -9.64
N PHE A 52 -1.67 -5.29 -9.70
CA PHE A 52 -1.67 -6.48 -10.53
C PHE A 52 -1.26 -7.70 -9.69
N GLY A 53 -2.10 -8.73 -9.66
CA GLY A 53 -1.81 -9.98 -8.96
C GLY A 53 -0.76 -10.82 -9.70
N VAL A 54 0.33 -11.14 -9.02
CA VAL A 54 1.43 -11.95 -9.54
C VAL A 54 1.31 -13.40 -9.08
N ASP A 55 1.06 -13.61 -7.78
CA ASP A 55 0.90 -14.93 -7.19
C ASP A 55 0.13 -14.86 -5.87
N GLY A 56 -0.51 -15.96 -5.46
CA GLY A 56 -1.36 -15.98 -4.28
C GLY A 56 -2.63 -15.16 -4.43
N THR A 57 -3.26 -14.82 -3.30
CA THR A 57 -4.51 -14.06 -3.25
C THR A 57 -4.45 -12.99 -2.19
N MET A 58 -4.75 -11.76 -2.57
CA MET A 58 -4.92 -10.62 -1.66
C MET A 58 -6.37 -10.15 -1.69
N THR A 59 -6.88 -9.67 -0.58
CA THR A 59 -8.15 -8.96 -0.53
C THR A 59 -7.89 -7.46 -0.41
N TRP A 60 -8.37 -6.69 -1.39
CA TRP A 60 -8.43 -5.24 -1.36
C TRP A 60 -9.84 -4.79 -1.02
N THR A 61 -9.96 -3.86 -0.08
CA THR A 61 -11.24 -3.23 0.25
C THR A 61 -11.14 -1.75 -0.11
N LEU A 62 -12.01 -1.31 -1.02
CA LEU A 62 -12.19 0.08 -1.44
C LEU A 62 -13.52 0.57 -0.91
N VAL A 63 -13.48 1.56 -0.01
CA VAL A 63 -14.67 2.00 0.73
C VAL A 63 -15.31 0.79 1.44
N ASP A 64 -16.40 0.25 0.93
CA ASP A 64 -17.12 -0.90 1.50
C ASP A 64 -17.04 -2.17 0.61
N ASP A 65 -16.46 -2.07 -0.58
CA ASP A 65 -16.38 -3.17 -1.54
C ASP A 65 -15.04 -3.90 -1.45
N SER A 66 -15.10 -5.22 -1.29
CA SER A 66 -13.93 -6.08 -1.25
C SER A 66 -13.76 -6.85 -2.56
N THR A 67 -12.54 -6.84 -3.08
CA THR A 67 -12.14 -7.55 -4.29
C THR A 67 -10.96 -8.46 -4.00
N GLU A 68 -11.03 -9.71 -4.45
CA GLU A 68 -9.89 -10.60 -4.45
C GLU A 68 -8.99 -10.32 -5.65
N VAL A 69 -7.73 -10.01 -5.38
CA VAL A 69 -6.69 -9.85 -6.38
C VAL A 69 -5.87 -11.13 -6.43
N ARG A 70 -6.09 -11.91 -7.49
CA ARG A 70 -5.39 -13.15 -7.80
C ARG A 70 -4.45 -12.94 -8.99
N ARG A 71 -3.65 -13.93 -9.30
CA ARG A 71 -2.79 -13.90 -10.49
C ARG A 71 -3.57 -13.47 -11.73
N GLY A 72 -3.08 -12.42 -12.40
CA GLY A 72 -3.69 -11.85 -13.60
C GLY A 72 -4.84 -10.86 -13.34
N THR A 73 -5.29 -10.70 -12.10
CA THR A 73 -6.29 -9.69 -11.75
C THR A 73 -5.65 -8.32 -11.68
N THR A 74 -6.30 -7.30 -12.24
CA THR A 74 -5.93 -5.89 -12.09
C THR A 74 -6.98 -5.13 -11.30
N LEU A 75 -6.54 -4.17 -10.49
CA LEU A 75 -7.38 -3.27 -9.73
C LEU A 75 -6.83 -1.86 -9.84
N PHE A 76 -7.68 -0.89 -10.20
CA PHE A 76 -7.33 0.52 -10.22
C PHE A 76 -7.91 1.22 -8.99
N ILE A 77 -7.06 1.96 -8.28
CA ILE A 77 -7.43 2.72 -7.08
C ILE A 77 -7.15 4.19 -7.38
N PRO A 78 -8.18 4.99 -7.69
CA PRO A 78 -8.03 6.42 -7.90
C PRO A 78 -7.52 7.10 -6.62
N ARG A 79 -6.71 8.14 -6.77
CA ARG A 79 -6.36 8.99 -5.62
C ARG A 79 -7.62 9.47 -4.89
N GLY A 80 -7.56 9.61 -3.57
CA GLY A 80 -8.69 10.00 -2.75
C GLY A 80 -9.64 8.85 -2.36
N THR A 81 -9.45 7.63 -2.85
CA THR A 81 -10.28 6.48 -2.49
C THR A 81 -9.77 5.81 -1.21
N PRO A 82 -10.57 5.75 -0.15
CA PRO A 82 -10.22 5.01 1.06
C PRO A 82 -10.08 3.52 0.75
N HIS A 83 -8.96 2.93 1.15
CA HIS A 83 -8.70 1.51 0.91
C HIS A 83 -7.76 0.89 1.93
N PHE A 84 -7.80 -0.43 2.01
CA PHE A 84 -6.79 -1.24 2.70
C PHE A 84 -6.69 -2.62 2.04
N TYR A 85 -5.63 -3.36 2.38
CA TYR A 85 -5.44 -4.71 1.89
C TYR A 85 -5.06 -5.67 3.01
N ALA A 86 -5.41 -6.92 2.84
CA ALA A 86 -5.04 -8.01 3.72
C ALA A 86 -4.88 -9.32 2.94
N ASN A 87 -3.85 -10.08 3.29
CA ASN A 87 -3.75 -11.48 2.88
C ASN A 87 -4.54 -12.31 3.89
N ARG A 88 -5.71 -12.83 3.48
CA ARG A 88 -6.59 -13.64 4.32
C ARG A 88 -6.37 -15.13 4.13
N THR A 89 -5.27 -15.52 3.50
CA THR A 89 -4.96 -16.90 3.15
C THR A 89 -3.77 -17.45 3.92
N HIS A 90 -3.55 -18.75 3.81
CA HIS A 90 -2.42 -19.46 4.39
C HIS A 90 -1.17 -19.47 3.50
N THR A 91 -1.22 -18.81 2.36
CA THR A 91 -0.10 -18.74 1.40
C THR A 91 0.40 -17.31 1.24
N THR A 92 1.67 -17.14 0.94
CA THR A 92 2.25 -15.84 0.59
C THR A 92 1.63 -15.31 -0.70
N ALA A 93 1.34 -14.02 -0.74
CA ALA A 93 0.87 -13.33 -1.94
C ALA A 93 1.93 -12.36 -2.47
N ARG A 94 2.00 -12.23 -3.79
CA ARG A 94 2.88 -11.31 -4.51
C ARG A 94 2.04 -10.41 -5.42
N ILE A 95 2.21 -9.12 -5.25
CA ILE A 95 1.40 -8.09 -5.92
C ILE A 95 2.33 -7.05 -6.53
N LEU A 96 2.11 -6.73 -7.79
CA LEU A 96 2.79 -5.63 -8.46
C LEU A 96 1.98 -4.35 -8.29
N CYS A 97 2.62 -3.27 -7.86
CA CYS A 97 2.02 -1.97 -7.64
C CYS A 97 2.67 -0.93 -8.55
N LEU A 98 1.83 -0.19 -9.28
CA LEU A 98 2.23 0.96 -10.10
C LEU A 98 1.58 2.21 -9.52
N GLN A 99 2.38 3.18 -9.09
CA GLN A 99 1.90 4.47 -8.56
C GLN A 99 2.22 5.57 -9.56
N THR A 100 1.23 6.34 -9.95
CA THR A 100 1.31 7.39 -10.98
C THR A 100 0.68 8.70 -10.51
N PRO A 101 1.44 9.81 -10.43
CA PRO A 101 2.89 9.91 -10.55
C PRO A 101 3.63 9.21 -9.41
N GLY A 102 4.95 9.08 -9.52
CA GLY A 102 5.81 8.60 -8.45
C GLY A 102 5.93 9.65 -7.35
N VAL A 103 5.55 9.29 -6.14
CA VAL A 103 5.56 10.21 -4.98
C VAL A 103 6.30 9.61 -3.79
N MET A 104 6.01 8.35 -3.47
CA MET A 104 6.52 7.71 -2.26
C MET A 104 8.00 7.35 -2.36
N GLY A 105 8.37 6.70 -3.43
CA GLY A 105 9.73 6.16 -3.58
C GLY A 105 10.09 5.13 -2.52
N PRO A 106 11.32 4.62 -2.55
CA PRO A 106 11.83 3.74 -1.52
C PRO A 106 11.96 4.41 -0.14
N GLU A 107 12.05 5.73 -0.10
CA GLU A 107 12.21 6.51 1.14
C GLU A 107 11.06 6.27 2.11
N TYR A 108 9.83 6.25 1.64
CA TYR A 108 8.65 5.93 2.44
C TYR A 108 8.79 4.59 3.17
N TYR A 109 9.13 3.56 2.43
CA TYR A 109 9.25 2.21 3.00
C TYR A 109 10.47 2.06 3.91
N LEU A 110 11.54 2.81 3.66
CA LEU A 110 12.70 2.85 4.56
C LEU A 110 12.35 3.47 5.91
N GLU A 111 11.56 4.54 5.91
CA GLU A 111 11.10 5.17 7.15
C GLU A 111 10.14 4.27 7.93
N ILE A 112 9.18 3.65 7.24
CA ILE A 112 8.29 2.65 7.88
C ILE A 112 9.11 1.48 8.43
N ALA A 113 10.04 0.93 7.66
CA ALA A 113 10.91 -0.17 8.09
C ALA A 113 11.73 0.17 9.33
N ALA A 114 12.17 1.44 9.46
CA ALA A 114 12.90 1.89 10.63
C ALA A 114 12.07 1.77 11.93
N LEU A 115 10.77 2.03 11.87
CA LEU A 115 9.88 1.87 13.02
C LEU A 115 9.79 0.40 13.46
N TYR A 116 9.75 -0.54 12.50
CA TYR A 116 9.71 -1.98 12.79
C TYR A 116 11.03 -2.54 13.34
N ARG A 117 12.16 -1.88 13.08
CA ARG A 117 13.47 -2.28 13.66
C ARG A 117 13.55 -2.00 15.16
N THR A 118 12.91 -0.93 15.61
CA THR A 118 12.92 -0.50 17.02
C THR A 118 11.80 -1.16 17.82
N ASN A 119 10.71 -1.53 17.18
CA ASN A 119 9.56 -2.18 17.81
C ASN A 119 8.88 -3.13 16.81
N ARG A 120 8.68 -4.40 17.18
CA ARG A 120 7.94 -5.37 16.35
C ARG A 120 6.50 -4.94 16.06
N HIS A 121 5.90 -4.15 16.94
CA HIS A 121 4.58 -3.58 16.83
C HIS A 121 4.67 -2.06 17.02
N PRO A 122 5.15 -1.32 16.01
CA PRO A 122 5.23 0.13 16.11
C PRO A 122 3.84 0.73 16.34
N ASP A 123 3.79 1.84 17.07
CA ASP A 123 2.53 2.50 17.32
C ASP A 123 1.91 3.09 16.04
N LEU A 124 0.57 3.14 16.01
CA LEU A 124 -0.15 3.64 14.84
C LEU A 124 0.08 5.14 14.61
N ALA A 125 0.38 5.91 15.66
CA ALA A 125 0.67 7.33 15.54
C ALA A 125 2.00 7.56 14.79
N GLY A 126 3.04 6.79 15.09
CA GLY A 126 4.32 6.84 14.39
C GLY A 126 4.19 6.45 12.92
N ILE A 127 3.46 5.38 12.64
CA ILE A 127 3.17 4.95 11.27
C ILE A 127 2.39 6.05 10.52
N GLY A 128 1.33 6.59 11.11
CA GLY A 128 0.51 7.65 10.52
C GLY A 128 1.29 8.93 10.24
N ALA A 129 2.24 9.29 11.10
CA ALA A 129 3.12 10.44 10.89
C ALA A 129 4.02 10.27 9.65
N VAL A 130 4.59 9.09 9.45
CA VAL A 130 5.35 8.78 8.23
C VAL A 130 4.43 8.85 7.01
N MET A 131 3.29 8.17 7.04
CA MET A 131 2.32 8.15 5.95
C MET A 131 1.96 9.56 5.49
N SER A 132 1.64 10.45 6.43
CA SER A 132 1.20 11.83 6.15
C SER A 132 2.26 12.66 5.42
N ARG A 133 3.55 12.43 5.68
CA ARG A 133 4.63 13.13 4.97
C ARG A 133 4.69 12.80 3.47
N TYR A 134 4.18 11.65 3.08
CA TYR A 134 4.17 11.18 1.68
C TYR A 134 2.80 11.29 1.01
N GLY A 135 1.88 12.03 1.61
CA GLY A 135 0.53 12.21 1.08
C GLY A 135 -0.37 10.97 1.21
N VAL A 136 0.00 10.05 2.11
CA VAL A 136 -0.81 8.90 2.49
C VAL A 136 -1.52 9.26 3.79
N VAL A 137 -2.85 9.36 3.76
CA VAL A 137 -3.63 9.83 4.90
C VAL A 137 -4.35 8.66 5.54
N PRO A 138 -4.04 8.32 6.81
CA PRO A 138 -4.82 7.32 7.54
C PRO A 138 -6.26 7.78 7.70
N VAL A 139 -7.21 6.85 7.56
CA VAL A 139 -8.63 7.11 7.75
C VAL A 139 -9.22 6.18 8.79
N THR A 140 -10.16 6.70 9.59
CA THR A 140 -10.94 5.90 10.52
C THR A 140 -12.18 5.33 9.82
N GLN A 141 -12.75 4.25 10.33
CA GLN A 141 -14.00 3.70 9.79
C GLN A 141 -15.15 4.72 9.74
N ARG A 142 -15.18 5.68 10.68
CA ARG A 142 -16.19 6.75 10.69
C ARG A 142 -16.00 7.73 9.54
N GLU A 143 -14.76 8.05 9.19
CA GLU A 143 -14.43 8.95 8.07
C GLU A 143 -14.78 8.31 6.73
N ASN A 144 -14.60 7.00 6.58
CA ASN A 144 -15.01 6.26 5.38
C ASN A 144 -16.52 6.42 5.08
N LEU A 145 -17.36 6.36 6.13
CA LEU A 145 -18.82 6.51 5.99
C LEU A 145 -19.25 7.95 5.65
N VAL A 146 -18.52 8.96 6.10
CA VAL A 146 -18.83 10.36 5.83
C VAL A 146 -18.43 10.75 4.40
N THR A 147 -17.26 10.32 3.95
CA THR A 147 -16.77 10.63 2.59
C THR A 147 -17.67 10.00 1.52
N ALA A 148 -18.11 8.76 1.72
CA ALA A 148 -19.03 8.08 0.81
C ALA A 148 -20.42 8.76 0.70
N ARG A 149 -20.85 9.53 1.72
CA ARG A 149 -22.11 10.28 1.71
C ARG A 149 -22.04 11.68 1.10
N GLN A 150 -20.85 12.23 0.93
CA GLN A 150 -20.65 13.56 0.35
C GLN A 150 -20.48 13.55 -1.17
N GLU A 151 -20.18 12.40 -1.76
CA GLU A 151 -20.02 12.20 -3.20
C GLU A 151 -21.27 11.59 -3.88
N GLY A 152 -22.36 11.42 -3.13
CA GLY A 152 -23.63 10.88 -3.62
C GLY A 152 -24.67 11.94 -4.04
#